data_9d853fc5cb004ea24d0751d92465f43d
#
_entry.id   9d853fc5cb004ea24d0751d92465f43d
#
_cell.length_a   1.000
_cell.length_b   1.000
_cell.length_c   1.000
_cell.angle_alpha   90.00
_cell.angle_beta   90.00
_cell.angle_gamma   90.00
#
_symmetry.space_group_name_H-M   'P 1'
#
loop_
_entity.id
_entity.type
_entity.pdbx_description
1 polymer ?
#
loop_
_entity_poly.entity_id
_entity_poly.type
_entity_poly.pdbx_seq_one_letter_code
_entity_poly.pdbx_strand_id
1 'polypeptide(L)'
;MKALILATDIYTRGGIARHTYTFTSTLADLLGPENADVLALLAYGDPSDLHPRFRILGPVSDRLTRAAKVRFALKALAIARNKYDLIVCSHLGLAPLAAAIRFVYGTPYWVACYGSDCWAPLPLFKRVALRRSNLLLPISRFTAEKLSEVHKIPREKAPIVYSTIPIDLERALTASEGAAGPGPDAPGRKHTLLSVGSLAGAYAYKGFETVIRALPLVLGRLPNIRYVIVGEGDDQPRLERLTGELQLEGQVTFAGSVSDEQLAEYYRSCDLFVLPSKATARNGNWQGEGFGRVYVEAALAGKPVVGSLGGGAAEAVLDGKTGLLVEPSSKEQVASAIIYLLESPTLAAEMGSRGRNWAMENFTQEALRRRLAEVIQLQFGAEACPS
;
A
#
# COMPACT_ATOMS: atom_id res chain seq x y z
N MET A 1 13.15 -14.09 20.68
CA MET A 1 13.54 -14.28 19.26
C MET A 1 14.09 -12.96 18.73
N LYS A 2 15.21 -12.97 18.00
CA LYS A 2 15.87 -11.77 17.47
C LYS A 2 15.81 -11.74 15.94
N ALA A 3 15.35 -10.63 15.36
CA ALA A 3 15.19 -10.45 13.92
C ALA A 3 16.11 -9.37 13.35
N LEU A 4 16.70 -9.62 12.17
CA LEU A 4 17.40 -8.63 11.37
C LEU A 4 16.56 -8.32 10.12
N ILE A 5 16.11 -7.08 10.00
CA ILE A 5 15.37 -6.59 8.87
C ILE A 5 16.35 -5.95 7.88
N LEU A 6 16.44 -6.52 6.67
CA LEU A 6 17.16 -5.94 5.56
C LEU A 6 16.20 -5.06 4.77
N ALA A 7 16.41 -3.76 4.79
CA ALA A 7 15.57 -2.77 4.15
C ALA A 7 16.26 -2.09 2.97
N THR A 8 15.52 -1.79 1.91
CA THR A 8 16.01 -0.91 0.84
C THR A 8 16.04 0.53 1.31
N ASP A 9 14.98 0.95 1.98
CA ASP A 9 14.77 2.27 2.56
C ASP A 9 13.63 2.21 3.59
N ILE A 10 13.70 3.03 4.63
CA ILE A 10 12.66 3.20 5.66
C ILE A 10 12.37 4.68 5.95
N TYR A 11 13.05 5.59 5.26
CA TYR A 11 13.05 7.02 5.58
C TYR A 11 12.15 7.84 4.66
N THR A 12 11.82 7.32 3.46
CA THR A 12 10.97 8.04 2.52
C THR A 12 9.49 7.86 2.83
N ARG A 13 8.68 8.82 2.33
CA ARG A 13 7.21 8.73 2.37
C ARG A 13 6.64 7.79 1.30
N GLY A 14 7.48 7.05 0.57
CA GLY A 14 7.07 6.09 -0.44
C GLY A 14 6.33 4.87 0.15
N GLY A 15 5.46 4.26 -0.64
CA GLY A 15 4.60 3.16 -0.20
C GLY A 15 5.34 1.98 0.43
N ILE A 16 6.47 1.56 -0.14
CA ILE A 16 7.27 0.43 0.36
C ILE A 16 7.99 0.82 1.66
N ALA A 17 8.59 2.02 1.73
CA ALA A 17 9.31 2.47 2.92
C ALA A 17 8.36 2.60 4.11
N ARG A 18 7.20 3.23 3.93
CA ARG A 18 6.15 3.34 4.98
C ARG A 18 5.65 1.98 5.44
N HIS A 19 5.43 1.04 4.52
CA HIS A 19 5.06 -0.32 4.89
C HIS A 19 6.19 -1.02 5.65
N THR A 20 7.44 -0.89 5.21
CA THR A 20 8.61 -1.47 5.90
C THR A 20 8.72 -0.94 7.32
N TYR A 21 8.52 0.37 7.51
CA TYR A 21 8.53 0.99 8.84
C TYR A 21 7.42 0.43 9.73
N THR A 22 6.17 0.42 9.24
CA THR A 22 5.01 -0.10 9.97
C THR A 22 5.17 -1.57 10.32
N PHE A 23 5.56 -2.40 9.36
CA PHE A 23 5.83 -3.82 9.55
C PHE A 23 6.91 -4.05 10.61
N THR A 24 8.03 -3.32 10.54
CA THR A 24 9.14 -3.46 11.48
C THR A 24 8.77 -3.00 12.88
N SER A 25 8.02 -1.89 13.01
CA SER A 25 7.50 -1.41 14.30
C SER A 25 6.60 -2.45 14.94
N THR A 26 5.67 -3.03 14.17
CA THR A 26 4.77 -4.07 14.66
C THR A 26 5.52 -5.35 15.04
N LEU A 27 6.55 -5.72 14.28
CA LEU A 27 7.41 -6.85 14.60
C LEU A 27 8.21 -6.59 15.90
N ALA A 28 8.70 -5.37 16.09
CA ALA A 28 9.40 -4.97 17.31
C ALA A 28 8.48 -4.97 18.53
N ASP A 29 7.22 -4.55 18.38
CA ASP A 29 6.23 -4.63 19.46
C ASP A 29 5.92 -6.09 19.86
N LEU A 30 6.07 -7.05 18.94
CA LEU A 30 5.89 -8.49 19.23
C LEU A 30 7.12 -9.15 19.85
N LEU A 31 8.33 -8.75 19.44
CA LEU A 31 9.58 -9.42 19.83
C LEU A 31 10.30 -8.72 20.98
N GLY A 32 9.95 -7.48 21.28
CA GLY A 32 10.71 -6.53 22.08
C GLY A 32 11.59 -5.63 21.20
N PRO A 33 11.65 -4.31 21.48
CA PRO A 33 12.37 -3.33 20.66
C PRO A 33 13.87 -3.65 20.48
N GLU A 34 14.50 -4.24 21.49
CA GLU A 34 15.91 -4.65 21.49
C GLU A 34 16.18 -5.86 20.59
N ASN A 35 15.12 -6.57 20.18
CA ASN A 35 15.19 -7.79 19.37
C ASN A 35 14.88 -7.55 17.89
N ALA A 36 14.61 -6.32 17.49
CA ALA A 36 14.38 -5.94 16.10
C ALA A 36 15.46 -4.96 15.63
N ASP A 37 16.35 -5.44 14.78
CA ASP A 37 17.43 -4.65 14.18
C ASP A 37 17.15 -4.39 12.71
N VAL A 38 17.33 -3.14 12.26
CA VAL A 38 17.14 -2.76 10.85
C VAL A 38 18.47 -2.31 10.24
N LEU A 39 18.83 -2.91 9.13
CA LEU A 39 19.90 -2.42 8.27
C LEU A 39 19.28 -1.89 6.98
N ALA A 40 19.29 -0.58 6.78
CA ALA A 40 18.82 0.06 5.56
C ALA A 40 19.95 0.27 4.55
N LEU A 41 19.69 0.02 3.27
CA LEU A 41 20.63 0.27 2.19
C LEU A 41 20.77 1.78 1.94
N LEU A 42 19.65 2.49 1.95
CA LEU A 42 19.55 3.91 1.58
C LEU A 42 18.86 4.73 2.67
N ALA A 43 19.21 6.02 2.73
CA ALA A 43 18.51 7.06 3.47
C ALA A 43 18.19 8.22 2.52
N TYR A 44 16.99 8.23 1.96
CA TYR A 44 16.51 9.33 1.12
C TYR A 44 15.70 10.39 1.88
N GLY A 45 15.38 10.16 3.16
CA GLY A 45 14.61 11.06 4.02
C GLY A 45 15.41 11.50 5.25
N ASP A 46 14.85 12.38 6.05
CA ASP A 46 15.44 12.79 7.31
C ASP A 46 15.21 11.73 8.39
N PRO A 47 16.28 11.15 8.97
CA PRO A 47 16.13 10.19 10.07
C PRO A 47 15.43 10.76 11.31
N SER A 48 15.44 12.09 11.49
CA SER A 48 14.79 12.77 12.63
C SER A 48 13.26 12.68 12.60
N ASP A 49 12.67 12.45 11.41
CA ASP A 49 11.22 12.25 11.27
C ASP A 49 10.75 10.87 11.77
N LEU A 50 11.69 9.97 12.08
CA LEU A 50 11.38 8.64 12.58
C LEU A 50 11.54 8.58 14.10
N HIS A 51 10.51 8.09 14.77
CA HIS A 51 10.58 7.67 16.18
C HIS A 51 10.56 6.13 16.27
N PRO A 52 11.67 5.46 15.91
CA PRO A 52 11.65 4.02 15.74
C PRO A 52 11.54 3.29 17.10
N ARG A 53 10.65 2.31 17.14
CA ARG A 53 10.53 1.33 18.22
C ARG A 53 11.47 0.13 18.02
N PHE A 54 12.53 0.30 17.24
CA PHE A 54 13.50 -0.72 16.88
C PHE A 54 14.87 -0.09 16.67
N ARG A 55 15.92 -0.90 16.72
CA ARG A 55 17.27 -0.40 16.55
C ARG A 55 17.66 -0.27 15.08
N ILE A 56 18.05 0.93 14.66
CA ILE A 56 18.57 1.19 13.31
C ILE A 56 20.10 1.06 13.35
N LEU A 57 20.62 0.13 12.54
CA LEU A 57 22.07 -0.09 12.37
C LEU A 57 22.67 0.86 11.32
N GLY A 58 21.92 1.88 10.96
CA GLY A 58 22.25 2.97 10.04
C GLY A 58 21.92 2.66 8.59
N PRO A 59 21.71 3.70 7.78
CA PRO A 59 21.80 3.58 6.34
C PRO A 59 23.25 3.29 5.96
N VAL A 60 23.44 2.59 4.84
CA VAL A 60 24.80 2.31 4.33
C VAL A 60 25.23 3.41 3.36
N SER A 61 24.28 4.08 2.71
CA SER A 61 24.55 5.09 1.71
C SER A 61 23.36 6.06 1.52
N ASP A 62 23.65 7.27 1.04
CA ASP A 62 22.69 8.25 0.55
C ASP A 62 22.35 8.05 -0.94
N ARG A 63 23.11 7.22 -1.67
CA ARG A 63 22.94 6.97 -3.11
C ARG A 63 22.98 5.50 -3.46
N LEU A 64 22.13 5.11 -4.41
CA LEU A 64 22.09 3.74 -4.92
C LEU A 64 23.23 3.49 -5.94
N THR A 65 24.40 3.08 -5.45
CA THR A 65 25.55 2.71 -6.28
C THR A 65 25.89 1.22 -6.16
N ARG A 66 26.71 0.72 -7.08
CA ARG A 66 27.24 -0.67 -6.95
C ARG A 66 28.05 -0.84 -5.68
N ALA A 67 28.87 0.16 -5.34
CA ALA A 67 29.68 0.16 -4.12
C ALA A 67 28.79 0.14 -2.86
N ALA A 68 27.69 0.90 -2.84
CA ALA A 68 26.72 0.89 -1.74
C ALA A 68 26.09 -0.50 -1.55
N LYS A 69 25.71 -1.18 -2.64
CA LYS A 69 25.17 -2.55 -2.59
C LYS A 69 26.18 -3.55 -2.04
N VAL A 70 27.44 -3.45 -2.43
CA VAL A 70 28.53 -4.32 -1.91
C VAL A 70 28.77 -4.04 -0.43
N ARG A 71 28.91 -2.77 -0.02
CA ARG A 71 29.06 -2.39 1.40
C ARG A 71 27.89 -2.88 2.24
N PHE A 72 26.67 -2.73 1.74
CA PHE A 72 25.47 -3.24 2.41
C PHE A 72 25.53 -4.75 2.61
N ALA A 73 25.88 -5.51 1.56
CA ALA A 73 26.00 -6.96 1.64
C ALA A 73 27.06 -7.41 2.65
N LEU A 74 28.25 -6.79 2.61
CA LEU A 74 29.32 -7.09 3.56
C LEU A 74 28.92 -6.74 5.00
N LYS A 75 28.27 -5.59 5.22
CA LYS A 75 27.79 -5.18 6.54
C LYS A 75 26.70 -6.12 7.04
N ALA A 76 25.75 -6.52 6.19
CA ALA A 76 24.70 -7.48 6.54
C ALA A 76 25.28 -8.83 6.96
N LEU A 77 26.26 -9.37 6.21
CA LEU A 77 26.96 -10.61 6.55
C LEU A 77 27.72 -10.49 7.88
N ALA A 78 28.43 -9.38 8.10
CA ALA A 78 29.16 -9.15 9.34
C ALA A 78 28.21 -9.08 10.56
N ILE A 79 27.07 -8.38 10.42
CA ILE A 79 26.06 -8.23 11.48
C ILE A 79 25.38 -9.59 11.76
N ALA A 80 25.08 -10.36 10.73
CA ALA A 80 24.40 -11.65 10.86
C ALA A 80 25.19 -12.70 11.68
N ARG A 81 26.50 -12.50 11.88
CA ARG A 81 27.32 -13.30 12.82
C ARG A 81 26.78 -13.26 14.25
N ASN A 82 26.04 -12.21 14.64
CA ASN A 82 25.52 -12.01 16.01
C ASN A 82 24.30 -12.89 16.33
N LYS A 83 24.11 -13.99 15.62
CA LYS A 83 23.06 -15.00 15.85
C LYS A 83 21.64 -14.37 15.89
N TYR A 84 21.10 -14.08 14.72
CA TYR A 84 19.68 -13.77 14.56
C TYR A 84 18.91 -15.07 14.33
N ASP A 85 17.70 -15.10 14.87
CA ASP A 85 16.76 -16.21 14.66
C ASP A 85 16.01 -16.10 13.34
N LEU A 86 15.93 -14.86 12.81
CA LEU A 86 15.20 -14.56 11.57
C LEU A 86 15.83 -13.40 10.81
N ILE A 87 15.91 -13.53 9.47
CA ILE A 87 16.17 -12.42 8.54
C ILE A 87 14.86 -12.08 7.83
N VAL A 88 14.49 -10.80 7.79
CA VAL A 88 13.34 -10.33 7.00
C VAL A 88 13.83 -9.41 5.89
N CYS A 89 13.54 -9.77 4.64
CA CYS A 89 13.78 -8.90 3.49
C CYS A 89 12.56 -8.02 3.24
N SER A 90 12.70 -6.71 3.40
CA SER A 90 11.63 -5.76 3.08
C SER A 90 11.35 -5.63 1.58
N HIS A 91 12.15 -6.24 0.73
CA HIS A 91 11.97 -6.23 -0.71
C HIS A 91 12.62 -7.47 -1.34
N LEU A 92 11.98 -8.00 -2.37
CA LEU A 92 12.45 -9.17 -3.12
C LEU A 92 13.90 -9.05 -3.64
N GLY A 93 14.32 -7.84 -3.99
CA GLY A 93 15.69 -7.58 -4.42
C GLY A 93 16.78 -7.96 -3.40
N LEU A 94 16.42 -8.07 -2.12
CA LEU A 94 17.33 -8.44 -1.02
C LEU A 94 17.36 -9.95 -0.74
N ALA A 95 16.45 -10.72 -1.31
CA ALA A 95 16.36 -12.17 -1.09
C ALA A 95 17.65 -12.93 -1.43
N PRO A 96 18.43 -12.61 -2.48
CA PRO A 96 19.71 -13.27 -2.74
C PRO A 96 20.74 -13.09 -1.60
N LEU A 97 20.77 -11.92 -0.97
CA LEU A 97 21.63 -11.66 0.19
C LEU A 97 21.19 -12.48 1.41
N ALA A 98 19.89 -12.52 1.69
CA ALA A 98 19.35 -13.34 2.77
C ALA A 98 19.60 -14.84 2.54
N ALA A 99 19.53 -15.31 1.30
CA ALA A 99 19.89 -16.67 0.94
C ALA A 99 21.39 -16.98 1.18
N ALA A 100 22.27 -16.00 0.93
CA ALA A 100 23.68 -16.11 1.25
C ALA A 100 23.92 -16.15 2.79
N ILE A 101 23.23 -15.30 3.55
CA ILE A 101 23.28 -15.32 5.03
C ILE A 101 22.82 -16.69 5.55
N ARG A 102 21.71 -17.21 5.04
CA ARG A 102 21.24 -18.56 5.40
C ARG A 102 22.24 -19.64 5.07
N PHE A 103 22.90 -19.56 3.93
CA PHE A 103 23.91 -20.53 3.55
C PHE A 103 25.10 -20.54 4.51
N VAL A 104 25.53 -19.37 4.99
CA VAL A 104 26.69 -19.22 5.88
C VAL A 104 26.36 -19.51 7.36
N TYR A 105 25.18 -19.03 7.81
CA TYR A 105 24.84 -19.02 9.25
C TYR A 105 23.64 -19.90 9.62
N GLY A 106 22.95 -20.50 8.63
CA GLY A 106 21.76 -21.32 8.87
C GLY A 106 20.48 -20.52 9.16
N THR A 107 20.54 -19.19 9.30
CA THR A 107 19.43 -18.35 9.74
C THR A 107 18.28 -18.37 8.72
N PRO A 108 17.05 -18.71 9.13
CA PRO A 108 15.88 -18.67 8.26
C PRO A 108 15.57 -17.24 7.79
N TYR A 109 14.89 -17.11 6.64
CA TYR A 109 14.52 -15.79 6.14
C TYR A 109 13.14 -15.74 5.50
N TRP A 110 12.51 -14.57 5.64
CA TRP A 110 11.25 -14.18 5.01
C TRP A 110 11.48 -13.10 3.95
N VAL A 111 10.57 -13.01 2.97
CA VAL A 111 10.64 -12.00 1.92
C VAL A 111 9.28 -11.35 1.72
N ALA A 112 9.19 -10.05 1.92
CA ALA A 112 8.01 -9.27 1.58
C ALA A 112 7.86 -9.15 0.05
N CYS A 113 6.63 -9.35 -0.44
CA CYS A 113 6.27 -9.34 -1.86
C CYS A 113 5.13 -8.34 -2.10
N TYR A 114 5.41 -7.25 -2.82
CA TYR A 114 4.51 -6.09 -2.93
C TYR A 114 3.63 -6.09 -4.18
N GLY A 115 3.90 -6.97 -5.14
CA GLY A 115 3.09 -7.02 -6.36
C GLY A 115 3.94 -7.08 -7.63
N SER A 116 4.02 -5.99 -8.38
CA SER A 116 4.73 -5.95 -9.66
C SER A 116 6.21 -6.39 -9.59
N ASP A 117 6.82 -6.35 -8.42
CA ASP A 117 8.17 -6.86 -8.15
C ASP A 117 8.28 -8.39 -8.31
N CYS A 118 7.16 -9.12 -8.19
CA CYS A 118 7.12 -10.58 -8.25
C CYS A 118 6.06 -11.18 -9.20
N TRP A 119 5.30 -10.35 -9.93
CA TRP A 119 4.25 -10.86 -10.84
C TRP A 119 4.78 -11.32 -12.20
N ALA A 120 6.04 -11.01 -12.52
CA ALA A 120 6.71 -11.42 -13.75
C ALA A 120 7.81 -12.45 -13.49
N PRO A 121 8.23 -13.22 -14.51
CA PRO A 121 9.37 -14.14 -14.39
C PRO A 121 10.63 -13.40 -13.90
N LEU A 122 11.28 -13.97 -12.89
CA LEU A 122 12.48 -13.40 -12.29
C LEU A 122 13.76 -14.06 -12.82
N PRO A 123 14.90 -13.35 -12.82
CA PRO A 123 16.22 -13.93 -13.05
C PRO A 123 16.46 -15.13 -12.12
N LEU A 124 17.21 -16.12 -12.63
CA LEU A 124 17.39 -17.41 -11.96
C LEU A 124 17.85 -17.27 -10.50
N PHE A 125 18.81 -16.41 -10.22
CA PHE A 125 19.35 -16.23 -8.86
C PHE A 125 18.28 -15.69 -7.87
N LYS A 126 17.39 -14.76 -8.31
CA LYS A 126 16.28 -14.29 -7.50
C LYS A 126 15.22 -15.38 -7.29
N ARG A 127 14.90 -16.12 -8.36
CA ARG A 127 13.92 -17.22 -8.28
C ARG A 127 14.41 -18.33 -7.34
N VAL A 128 15.70 -18.67 -7.36
CA VAL A 128 16.28 -19.62 -6.43
C VAL A 128 16.21 -19.10 -4.99
N ALA A 129 16.53 -17.81 -4.77
CA ALA A 129 16.42 -17.20 -3.45
C ALA A 129 14.98 -17.23 -2.92
N LEU A 130 13.97 -16.90 -3.76
CA LEU A 130 12.56 -17.02 -3.36
C LEU A 130 12.18 -18.44 -2.97
N ARG A 131 12.54 -19.42 -3.80
CA ARG A 131 12.23 -20.83 -3.52
C ARG A 131 12.90 -21.36 -2.26
N ARG A 132 14.05 -20.83 -1.90
CA ARG A 132 14.80 -21.20 -0.68
C ARG A 132 14.37 -20.43 0.55
N SER A 133 13.58 -19.36 0.45
CA SER A 133 13.07 -18.66 1.64
C SER A 133 12.22 -19.61 2.50
N ASN A 134 12.08 -19.32 3.76
CA ASN A 134 11.17 -20.05 4.64
C ASN A 134 9.73 -19.64 4.35
N LEU A 135 9.47 -18.33 4.34
CA LEU A 135 8.17 -17.79 3.95
C LEU A 135 8.34 -16.62 2.97
N LEU A 136 7.32 -16.43 2.14
CA LEU A 136 7.06 -15.23 1.38
C LEU A 136 5.85 -14.54 1.99
N LEU A 137 5.90 -13.22 2.13
CA LEU A 137 4.84 -12.43 2.74
C LEU A 137 4.17 -11.55 1.66
N PRO A 138 3.28 -12.10 0.84
CA PRO A 138 2.53 -11.32 -0.13
C PRO A 138 1.54 -10.39 0.58
N ILE A 139 1.43 -9.16 0.09
CA ILE A 139 0.54 -8.14 0.65
C ILE A 139 -0.93 -8.28 0.21
N SER A 140 -1.24 -9.27 -0.63
CA SER A 140 -2.59 -9.56 -1.13
C SER A 140 -2.70 -11.01 -1.58
N ARG A 141 -3.93 -11.52 -1.67
CA ARG A 141 -4.24 -12.82 -2.27
C ARG A 141 -3.82 -12.86 -3.73
N PHE A 142 -4.11 -11.79 -4.48
CA PHE A 142 -3.69 -11.67 -5.87
C PHE A 142 -2.17 -11.85 -6.03
N THR A 143 -1.38 -11.22 -5.16
CA THR A 143 0.09 -11.40 -5.16
C THR A 143 0.49 -12.82 -4.81
N ALA A 144 -0.18 -13.46 -3.84
CA ALA A 144 0.08 -14.86 -3.49
C ALA A 144 -0.25 -15.83 -4.65
N GLU A 145 -1.33 -15.58 -5.37
CA GLU A 145 -1.71 -16.34 -6.56
C GLU A 145 -0.66 -16.18 -7.67
N LYS A 146 -0.19 -14.97 -7.93
CA LYS A 146 0.89 -14.72 -8.91
C LYS A 146 2.20 -15.40 -8.51
N LEU A 147 2.56 -15.44 -7.24
CA LEU A 147 3.72 -16.21 -6.76
C LEU A 147 3.57 -17.71 -7.06
N SER A 148 2.39 -18.26 -6.88
CA SER A 148 2.10 -19.66 -7.20
C SER A 148 2.11 -19.90 -8.71
N GLU A 149 1.43 -19.07 -9.48
CA GLU A 149 1.33 -19.21 -10.94
C GLU A 149 2.68 -19.08 -11.65
N VAL A 150 3.43 -18.01 -11.35
CA VAL A 150 4.65 -17.63 -12.08
C VAL A 150 5.89 -18.34 -11.55
N HIS A 151 6.01 -18.43 -10.21
CA HIS A 151 7.22 -18.95 -9.56
C HIS A 151 7.06 -20.35 -9.00
N LYS A 152 5.84 -20.95 -9.10
CA LYS A 152 5.53 -22.28 -8.57
C LYS A 152 5.82 -22.37 -7.07
N ILE A 153 5.46 -21.33 -6.33
CA ILE A 153 5.56 -21.30 -4.86
C ILE A 153 4.30 -21.96 -4.28
N PRO A 154 4.45 -22.93 -3.38
CA PRO A 154 3.33 -23.52 -2.66
C PRO A 154 2.59 -22.48 -1.80
N ARG A 155 1.26 -22.56 -1.73
CA ARG A 155 0.44 -21.57 -1.00
C ARG A 155 0.75 -21.50 0.49
N GLU A 156 1.04 -22.63 1.12
CA GLU A 156 1.43 -22.72 2.52
C GLU A 156 2.72 -21.97 2.85
N LYS A 157 3.56 -21.74 1.84
CA LYS A 157 4.80 -20.96 1.96
C LYS A 157 4.59 -19.46 1.79
N ALA A 158 3.40 -19.03 1.38
CA ALA A 158 3.07 -17.66 1.08
C ALA A 158 1.84 -17.18 1.90
N PRO A 159 1.92 -17.17 3.27
CA PRO A 159 0.85 -16.61 4.09
C PRO A 159 0.65 -15.14 3.75
N ILE A 160 -0.60 -14.73 3.58
CA ILE A 160 -0.93 -13.36 3.21
C ILE A 160 -0.75 -12.47 4.44
N VAL A 161 0.09 -11.44 4.29
CA VAL A 161 0.26 -10.36 5.26
C VAL A 161 -0.14 -9.07 4.58
N TYR A 162 -1.37 -8.66 4.75
CA TYR A 162 -1.92 -7.49 4.08
C TYR A 162 -1.11 -6.23 4.37
N SER A 163 -1.02 -5.36 3.36
CA SER A 163 -0.43 -4.05 3.54
C SER A 163 -1.33 -3.21 4.45
N THR A 164 -0.75 -2.63 5.48
CA THR A 164 -1.45 -1.78 6.43
C THR A 164 -1.18 -0.30 6.16
N ILE A 165 -1.97 0.53 6.80
CA ILE A 165 -1.87 1.98 6.74
C ILE A 165 -0.73 2.45 7.66
N PRO A 166 -0.05 3.57 7.34
CA PRO A 166 0.90 4.19 8.24
C PRO A 166 0.26 4.55 9.59
N ILE A 167 1.02 4.36 10.68
CA ILE A 167 0.55 4.54 12.07
C ILE A 167 -0.12 5.89 12.29
N ASP A 168 0.53 6.96 11.85
CA ASP A 168 0.06 8.32 12.11
C ASP A 168 -1.20 8.64 11.30
N LEU A 169 -1.26 8.18 10.06
CA LEU A 169 -2.47 8.32 9.24
C LEU A 169 -3.62 7.47 9.80
N GLU A 170 -3.37 6.22 10.26
CA GLU A 170 -4.39 5.40 10.91
C GLU A 170 -4.97 6.11 12.13
N ARG A 171 -4.12 6.66 12.99
CA ARG A 171 -4.55 7.45 14.15
C ARG A 171 -5.36 8.66 13.74
N ALA A 172 -4.88 9.43 12.74
CA ALA A 172 -5.60 10.60 12.25
C ALA A 172 -6.98 10.24 11.71
N LEU A 173 -7.12 9.11 10.96
CA LEU A 173 -8.39 8.66 10.39
C LEU A 173 -9.34 8.07 11.42
N THR A 174 -8.83 7.49 12.52
CA THR A 174 -9.65 6.83 13.55
C THR A 174 -9.99 7.73 14.71
N ALA A 175 -9.18 8.78 15.02
CA ALA A 175 -9.34 9.67 16.17
C ALA A 175 -10.60 10.57 16.12
N SER A 176 -11.24 10.72 14.98
CA SER A 176 -12.40 11.59 14.80
C SER A 176 -13.69 10.79 14.64
N GLU A 177 -14.31 10.40 15.72
CA GLU A 177 -15.76 10.20 15.74
C GLU A 177 -16.40 11.60 15.75
N GLY A 178 -16.85 12.11 14.59
CA GLY A 178 -17.78 13.22 14.62
C GLY A 178 -17.55 14.48 13.81
N ALA A 179 -16.55 14.59 12.96
CA ALA A 179 -16.58 15.65 11.95
C ALA A 179 -17.30 15.14 10.67
N ALA A 180 -18.60 14.90 10.76
CA ALA A 180 -19.43 14.89 9.57
C ALA A 180 -19.31 16.29 8.95
N GLY A 181 -18.76 16.35 7.72
CA GLY A 181 -18.84 17.57 6.91
C GLY A 181 -20.30 18.04 6.82
N PRO A 182 -20.58 19.23 6.30
CA PRO A 182 -21.94 19.74 6.17
C PRO A 182 -22.81 18.64 5.56
N GLY A 183 -23.99 18.41 6.15
CA GLY A 183 -24.88 17.31 5.79
C GLY A 183 -25.11 17.22 4.27
N PRO A 184 -25.51 16.08 3.73
CA PRO A 184 -25.62 15.82 2.28
C PRO A 184 -26.51 16.83 1.55
N ASP A 185 -27.45 17.46 2.26
CA ASP A 185 -28.51 18.32 1.68
C ASP A 185 -28.27 19.84 1.84
N ALA A 186 -27.04 20.29 2.17
CA ALA A 186 -26.76 21.72 2.29
C ALA A 186 -26.90 22.41 0.91
N PRO A 187 -27.77 23.45 0.78
CA PRO A 187 -27.98 24.14 -0.48
C PRO A 187 -26.67 24.69 -1.07
N GLY A 188 -26.40 24.41 -2.35
CA GLY A 188 -25.21 24.88 -3.04
C GLY A 188 -23.91 24.08 -2.73
N ARG A 189 -23.96 23.03 -1.90
CA ARG A 189 -22.83 22.17 -1.64
C ARG A 189 -22.39 21.44 -2.93
N LYS A 190 -21.06 21.43 -3.16
CA LYS A 190 -20.46 20.60 -4.20
C LYS A 190 -20.12 19.22 -3.63
N HIS A 191 -20.56 18.17 -4.29
CA HIS A 191 -20.06 16.82 -3.98
C HIS A 191 -18.58 16.73 -4.33
N THR A 192 -17.79 16.19 -3.42
CA THR A 192 -16.35 16.06 -3.60
C THR A 192 -15.95 14.61 -3.85
N LEU A 193 -15.43 14.37 -5.04
CA LEU A 193 -14.73 13.13 -5.39
C LEU A 193 -13.27 13.27 -4.99
N LEU A 194 -12.66 12.21 -4.44
CA LEU A 194 -11.25 12.18 -4.05
C LEU A 194 -10.53 11.01 -4.73
N SER A 195 -9.34 11.27 -5.25
CA SER A 195 -8.36 10.25 -5.59
C SER A 195 -7.01 10.59 -4.97
N VAL A 196 -6.29 9.58 -4.51
CA VAL A 196 -4.98 9.74 -3.85
C VAL A 196 -3.96 8.80 -4.49
N GLY A 197 -2.80 9.34 -4.85
CA GLY A 197 -1.70 8.51 -5.34
C GLY A 197 -0.65 9.28 -6.13
N SER A 198 0.49 8.64 -6.39
CA SER A 198 1.54 9.23 -7.21
C SER A 198 1.07 9.47 -8.64
N LEU A 199 1.35 10.66 -9.17
CA LEU A 199 1.12 11.07 -10.56
C LEU A 199 2.36 10.85 -11.43
N ALA A 200 3.29 9.99 -11.04
CA ALA A 200 4.39 9.62 -11.91
C ALA A 200 3.88 8.76 -13.08
N GLY A 201 4.41 9.00 -14.29
CA GLY A 201 4.00 8.31 -15.52
C GLY A 201 4.12 6.78 -15.43
N ALA A 202 5.06 6.28 -14.61
CA ALA A 202 5.16 4.86 -14.30
C ALA A 202 3.92 4.29 -13.58
N TYR A 203 3.09 5.14 -12.98
CA TYR A 203 1.87 4.80 -12.25
C TYR A 203 0.59 5.27 -12.98
N ALA A 204 0.65 5.56 -14.28
CA ALA A 204 -0.51 5.95 -15.10
C ALA A 204 -1.66 4.91 -15.05
N TYR A 205 -1.36 3.69 -14.65
CA TYR A 205 -2.36 2.64 -14.41
C TYR A 205 -3.35 2.96 -13.28
N LYS A 206 -3.09 3.96 -12.43
CA LYS A 206 -3.97 4.32 -11.29
C LYS A 206 -5.36 4.85 -11.72
N GLY A 207 -5.51 5.27 -12.97
CA GLY A 207 -6.82 5.57 -13.55
C GLY A 207 -7.33 6.99 -13.32
N PHE A 208 -6.50 7.95 -12.89
CA PHE A 208 -6.87 9.36 -12.78
C PHE A 208 -7.46 9.89 -14.10
N GLU A 209 -6.86 9.54 -15.23
CA GLU A 209 -7.37 9.90 -16.56
C GLU A 209 -8.79 9.37 -16.79
N THR A 210 -9.07 8.12 -16.37
CA THR A 210 -10.41 7.54 -16.56
C THR A 210 -11.47 8.31 -15.77
N VAL A 211 -11.13 8.76 -14.53
CA VAL A 211 -12.03 9.60 -13.74
C VAL A 211 -12.25 10.96 -14.40
N ILE A 212 -11.18 11.66 -14.85
CA ILE A 212 -11.28 12.94 -15.55
C ILE A 212 -12.20 12.81 -16.79
N ARG A 213 -12.02 11.74 -17.58
CA ARG A 213 -12.86 11.46 -18.77
C ARG A 213 -14.30 11.07 -18.44
N ALA A 214 -14.58 10.61 -17.22
CA ALA A 214 -15.91 10.28 -16.74
C ALA A 214 -16.68 11.55 -16.28
N LEU A 215 -15.98 12.60 -15.85
CA LEU A 215 -16.61 13.81 -15.29
C LEU A 215 -17.65 14.47 -16.20
N PRO A 216 -17.48 14.60 -17.53
CA PRO A 216 -18.53 15.17 -18.39
C PRO A 216 -19.85 14.42 -18.30
N LEU A 217 -19.81 13.07 -18.16
CA LEU A 217 -21.00 12.24 -17.99
C LEU A 217 -21.63 12.47 -16.61
N VAL A 218 -20.81 12.60 -15.57
CA VAL A 218 -21.27 12.88 -14.20
C VAL A 218 -21.90 14.26 -14.13
N LEU A 219 -21.25 15.29 -14.68
CA LEU A 219 -21.73 16.68 -14.69
C LEU A 219 -23.06 16.85 -15.44
N GLY A 220 -23.29 16.04 -16.47
CA GLY A 220 -24.60 16.03 -17.18
C GLY A 220 -25.76 15.62 -16.27
N ARG A 221 -25.52 14.93 -15.17
CA ARG A 221 -26.53 14.50 -14.19
C ARG A 221 -26.44 15.28 -12.87
N LEU A 222 -25.22 15.53 -12.39
CA LEU A 222 -24.90 16.16 -11.12
C LEU A 222 -23.97 17.37 -11.37
N PRO A 223 -24.52 18.58 -11.59
CA PRO A 223 -23.71 19.73 -12.01
C PRO A 223 -22.78 20.27 -10.92
N ASN A 224 -23.06 19.98 -9.64
CA ASN A 224 -22.29 20.46 -8.50
C ASN A 224 -21.24 19.42 -8.03
N ILE A 225 -20.30 19.05 -8.90
CA ILE A 225 -19.20 18.13 -8.59
C ILE A 225 -17.87 18.88 -8.52
N ARG A 226 -17.03 18.46 -7.59
CA ARG A 226 -15.60 18.78 -7.53
C ARG A 226 -14.80 17.48 -7.45
N TYR A 227 -13.75 17.37 -8.23
CA TYR A 227 -12.80 16.25 -8.19
C TYR A 227 -11.45 16.74 -7.68
N VAL A 228 -10.97 16.16 -6.58
CA VAL A 228 -9.69 16.48 -5.94
C VAL A 228 -8.73 15.31 -6.15
N ILE A 229 -7.55 15.61 -6.66
CA ILE A 229 -6.45 14.66 -6.84
C ILE A 229 -5.33 15.05 -5.88
N VAL A 230 -5.03 14.17 -4.92
CA VAL A 230 -3.91 14.35 -3.98
C VAL A 230 -2.73 13.48 -4.43
N GLY A 231 -1.58 14.12 -4.61
CA GLY A 231 -0.34 13.51 -5.04
C GLY A 231 0.39 14.35 -6.07
N GLU A 232 1.59 13.95 -6.41
CA GLU A 232 2.47 14.63 -7.35
C GLU A 232 3.18 13.64 -8.27
N GLY A 233 3.70 14.12 -9.40
CA GLY A 233 4.48 13.34 -10.34
C GLY A 233 4.58 13.99 -11.72
N ASP A 234 5.42 13.42 -12.56
CA ASP A 234 5.76 13.92 -13.91
C ASP A 234 4.61 13.79 -14.93
N ASP A 235 3.55 13.05 -14.63
CA ASP A 235 2.36 12.93 -15.48
C ASP A 235 1.30 14.01 -15.21
N GLN A 236 1.44 14.80 -14.14
CA GLN A 236 0.49 15.85 -13.79
C GLN A 236 0.25 16.85 -14.94
N PRO A 237 1.27 17.37 -15.66
CA PRO A 237 1.05 18.30 -16.76
C PRO A 237 0.21 17.71 -17.90
N ARG A 238 0.26 16.39 -18.12
CA ARG A 238 -0.57 15.71 -19.10
C ARG A 238 -2.04 15.65 -18.65
N LEU A 239 -2.25 15.36 -17.36
CA LEU A 239 -3.61 15.33 -16.78
C LEU A 239 -4.23 16.73 -16.73
N GLU A 240 -3.44 17.78 -16.48
CA GLU A 240 -3.90 19.17 -16.52
C GLU A 240 -4.30 19.59 -17.93
N ARG A 241 -3.51 19.23 -18.96
CA ARG A 241 -3.91 19.45 -20.36
C ARG A 241 -5.22 18.75 -20.71
N LEU A 242 -5.36 17.47 -20.29
CA LEU A 242 -6.62 16.74 -20.51
C LEU A 242 -7.80 17.42 -19.82
N THR A 243 -7.60 17.97 -18.63
CA THR A 243 -8.61 18.74 -17.90
C THR A 243 -9.04 19.98 -18.70
N GLY A 244 -8.08 20.73 -19.29
CA GLY A 244 -8.37 21.87 -20.17
C GLY A 244 -9.06 21.48 -21.46
N GLU A 245 -8.62 20.40 -22.14
CA GLU A 245 -9.26 19.89 -23.35
C GLU A 245 -10.75 19.54 -23.14
N LEU A 246 -11.09 19.10 -21.91
CA LEU A 246 -12.46 18.76 -21.51
C LEU A 246 -13.22 19.91 -20.85
N GLN A 247 -12.62 21.10 -20.73
CA GLN A 247 -13.18 22.30 -20.09
C GLN A 247 -13.61 22.07 -18.64
N LEU A 248 -12.74 21.37 -17.85
CA LEU A 248 -13.01 20.93 -16.49
C LEU A 248 -12.14 21.66 -15.44
N GLU A 249 -11.48 22.78 -15.79
CA GLU A 249 -10.56 23.49 -14.88
C GLU A 249 -11.26 24.01 -13.61
N GLY A 250 -12.55 24.29 -13.68
CA GLY A 250 -13.35 24.69 -12.52
C GLY A 250 -13.81 23.52 -11.61
N GLN A 251 -13.65 22.28 -12.05
CA GLN A 251 -14.11 21.07 -11.39
C GLN A 251 -12.98 20.21 -10.84
N VAL A 252 -11.80 20.20 -11.49
CA VAL A 252 -10.66 19.38 -11.09
C VAL A 252 -9.63 20.22 -10.34
N THR A 253 -9.18 19.71 -9.20
CA THR A 253 -8.12 20.34 -8.38
C THR A 253 -7.00 19.36 -8.17
N PHE A 254 -5.78 19.75 -8.51
CA PHE A 254 -4.54 19.03 -8.19
C PHE A 254 -3.98 19.63 -6.90
N ALA A 255 -4.08 18.87 -5.78
CA ALA A 255 -3.72 19.35 -4.46
C ALA A 255 -2.22 19.19 -4.14
N GLY A 256 -1.45 18.50 -5.01
CA GLY A 256 -0.05 18.21 -4.76
C GLY A 256 0.17 17.21 -3.64
N SER A 257 1.41 17.17 -3.13
CA SER A 257 1.79 16.38 -1.96
C SER A 257 1.34 17.06 -0.68
N VAL A 258 0.80 16.30 0.27
CA VAL A 258 0.23 16.82 1.51
C VAL A 258 0.76 16.04 2.73
N SER A 259 0.63 16.61 3.94
CA SER A 259 0.92 15.90 5.19
C SER A 259 -0.13 14.82 5.48
N ASP A 260 0.15 13.91 6.44
CA ASP A 260 -0.80 12.86 6.83
C ASP A 260 -2.06 13.45 7.49
N GLU A 261 -1.94 14.54 8.22
CA GLU A 261 -3.06 15.25 8.82
C GLU A 261 -3.96 15.87 7.73
N GLN A 262 -3.34 16.54 6.74
CA GLN A 262 -4.06 17.09 5.60
C GLN A 262 -4.70 15.99 4.74
N LEU A 263 -3.99 14.87 4.56
CA LEU A 263 -4.53 13.73 3.83
C LEU A 263 -5.75 13.14 4.54
N ALA A 264 -5.71 13.00 5.87
CA ALA A 264 -6.84 12.56 6.65
C ALA A 264 -8.03 13.52 6.51
N GLU A 265 -7.77 14.84 6.43
CA GLU A 265 -8.83 15.84 6.20
C GLU A 265 -9.47 15.70 4.81
N TYR A 266 -8.68 15.46 3.76
CA TYR A 266 -9.20 15.16 2.42
C TYR A 266 -10.09 13.92 2.43
N TYR A 267 -9.67 12.84 3.10
CA TYR A 267 -10.51 11.64 3.24
C TYR A 267 -11.79 11.93 4.01
N ARG A 268 -11.75 12.68 5.12
CA ARG A 268 -12.94 13.02 5.92
C ARG A 268 -13.92 13.93 5.17
N SER A 269 -13.40 14.87 4.40
CA SER A 269 -14.23 15.89 3.72
C SER A 269 -14.80 15.43 2.37
N CYS A 270 -14.29 14.38 1.74
CA CYS A 270 -14.85 13.88 0.49
C CYS A 270 -16.19 13.15 0.71
N ASP A 271 -16.99 13.07 -0.34
CA ASP A 271 -18.23 12.28 -0.37
C ASP A 271 -17.98 10.87 -0.89
N LEU A 272 -17.03 10.73 -1.81
CA LEU A 272 -16.75 9.48 -2.48
C LEU A 272 -15.25 9.40 -2.84
N PHE A 273 -14.63 8.28 -2.52
CA PHE A 273 -13.29 7.97 -3.01
C PHE A 273 -13.37 7.18 -4.33
N VAL A 274 -12.63 7.62 -5.35
CA VAL A 274 -12.68 7.02 -6.70
C VAL A 274 -11.27 6.79 -7.21
N LEU A 275 -10.87 5.54 -7.46
CA LEU A 275 -9.58 5.23 -8.09
C LEU A 275 -9.66 3.92 -8.89
N PRO A 276 -10.07 3.96 -10.18
CA PRO A 276 -10.20 2.78 -11.03
C PRO A 276 -8.83 2.34 -11.56
N SER A 277 -7.99 1.75 -10.69
CA SER A 277 -6.64 1.32 -11.04
C SER A 277 -6.65 0.11 -11.96
N LYS A 278 -5.94 0.17 -13.08
CA LYS A 278 -5.82 -0.92 -14.05
C LYS A 278 -4.82 -1.97 -13.57
N ALA A 279 -5.12 -3.24 -13.79
CA ALA A 279 -4.14 -4.32 -13.72
C ALA A 279 -3.84 -4.79 -15.14
N THR A 280 -2.67 -4.45 -15.67
CA THR A 280 -2.31 -4.69 -17.08
C THR A 280 -0.97 -5.39 -17.19
N ALA A 281 -0.86 -6.30 -18.16
CA ALA A 281 0.42 -6.86 -18.56
C ALA A 281 0.92 -6.13 -19.83
N ARG A 282 2.06 -5.46 -19.73
CA ARG A 282 2.71 -4.81 -20.87
C ARG A 282 4.11 -5.40 -21.05
N ASN A 283 4.38 -5.96 -22.22
CA ASN A 283 5.68 -6.60 -22.55
C ASN A 283 6.10 -7.66 -21.50
N GLY A 284 5.17 -8.48 -21.01
CA GLY A 284 5.44 -9.49 -20.00
C GLY A 284 5.60 -8.95 -18.56
N ASN A 285 5.55 -7.64 -18.37
CA ASN A 285 5.59 -7.01 -17.06
C ASN A 285 4.17 -6.60 -16.61
N TRP A 286 3.74 -7.09 -15.47
CA TRP A 286 2.49 -6.69 -14.85
C TRP A 286 2.65 -5.34 -14.17
N GLN A 287 1.69 -4.45 -14.40
CA GLN A 287 1.51 -3.20 -13.67
C GLN A 287 0.12 -3.18 -13.08
N GLY A 288 -0.02 -2.66 -11.88
CA GLY A 288 -1.32 -2.58 -11.22
C GLY A 288 -1.18 -2.35 -9.72
N GLU A 289 -2.31 -2.23 -9.06
CA GLU A 289 -2.36 -2.08 -7.62
C GLU A 289 -2.08 -3.42 -6.94
N GLY A 290 -1.02 -3.46 -6.12
CA GLY A 290 -0.65 -4.65 -5.37
C GLY A 290 -1.65 -5.02 -4.29
N PHE A 291 -2.28 -3.98 -3.68
CA PHE A 291 -3.34 -4.11 -2.68
C PHE A 291 -4.30 -2.91 -2.70
N GLY A 292 -3.75 -1.68 -2.82
CA GLY A 292 -4.56 -0.47 -2.82
C GLY A 292 -4.86 0.06 -1.42
N ARG A 293 -3.84 0.38 -0.65
CA ARG A 293 -3.99 0.98 0.71
C ARG A 293 -4.91 2.19 0.74
N VAL A 294 -4.90 2.99 -0.31
CA VAL A 294 -5.74 4.21 -0.41
C VAL A 294 -7.24 3.91 -0.34
N TYR A 295 -7.67 2.71 -0.76
CA TYR A 295 -9.06 2.28 -0.58
C TYR A 295 -9.37 2.00 0.90
N VAL A 296 -8.41 1.41 1.60
CA VAL A 296 -8.52 1.15 3.04
C VAL A 296 -8.47 2.46 3.84
N GLU A 297 -7.64 3.42 3.42
CA GLU A 297 -7.56 4.76 3.99
C GLU A 297 -8.93 5.48 3.89
N ALA A 298 -9.55 5.44 2.70
CA ALA A 298 -10.90 5.97 2.48
C ALA A 298 -11.96 5.23 3.31
N ALA A 299 -11.87 3.91 3.38
CA ALA A 299 -12.78 3.08 4.18
C ALA A 299 -12.66 3.40 5.68
N LEU A 300 -11.46 3.58 6.24
CA LEU A 300 -11.28 4.01 7.64
C LEU A 300 -11.90 5.38 7.92
N ALA A 301 -11.89 6.28 6.94
CA ALA A 301 -12.61 7.56 7.03
C ALA A 301 -14.13 7.40 6.86
N GLY A 302 -14.65 6.17 6.73
CA GLY A 302 -16.07 5.89 6.56
C GLY A 302 -16.62 6.28 5.18
N LYS A 303 -15.75 6.36 4.15
CA LYS A 303 -16.17 6.78 2.81
C LYS A 303 -16.47 5.59 1.91
N PRO A 304 -17.55 5.66 1.11
CA PRO A 304 -17.78 4.69 0.06
C PRO A 304 -16.68 4.79 -1.00
N VAL A 305 -16.39 3.67 -1.66
CA VAL A 305 -15.27 3.56 -2.60
C VAL A 305 -15.76 3.09 -3.96
N VAL A 306 -15.30 3.75 -5.03
CA VAL A 306 -15.33 3.20 -6.39
C VAL A 306 -13.92 2.76 -6.75
N GLY A 307 -13.71 1.45 -6.77
CA GLY A 307 -12.44 0.80 -7.08
C GLY A 307 -12.50 0.05 -8.42
N SER A 308 -11.53 -0.83 -8.65
CA SER A 308 -11.42 -1.61 -9.89
C SER A 308 -11.61 -3.11 -9.66
N LEU A 309 -12.14 -3.80 -10.66
CA LEU A 309 -12.35 -5.26 -10.67
C LEU A 309 -11.03 -6.06 -10.69
N GLY A 310 -9.88 -5.44 -10.95
CA GLY A 310 -8.62 -6.14 -11.15
C GLY A 310 -7.56 -5.88 -10.07
N GLY A 311 -6.59 -6.80 -9.97
CA GLY A 311 -5.46 -6.70 -9.05
C GLY A 311 -5.84 -6.87 -7.58
N GLY A 312 -4.99 -6.36 -6.70
CA GLY A 312 -5.24 -6.40 -5.25
C GLY A 312 -6.34 -5.46 -4.76
N ALA A 313 -6.83 -4.53 -5.60
CA ALA A 313 -7.90 -3.59 -5.26
C ALA A 313 -9.20 -4.30 -4.87
N ALA A 314 -9.53 -5.41 -5.55
CA ALA A 314 -10.71 -6.22 -5.28
C ALA A 314 -10.69 -6.92 -3.89
N GLU A 315 -9.58 -6.87 -3.17
CA GLU A 315 -9.48 -7.38 -1.81
C GLU A 315 -9.71 -6.31 -0.74
N ALA A 316 -9.32 -5.08 -1.05
CA ALA A 316 -9.52 -3.93 -0.18
C ALA A 316 -10.99 -3.48 -0.17
N VAL A 317 -11.73 -3.73 -1.26
CA VAL A 317 -13.13 -3.33 -1.45
C VAL A 317 -14.00 -4.56 -1.69
N LEU A 318 -15.01 -4.77 -0.86
CA LEU A 318 -16.03 -5.81 -1.05
C LEU A 318 -17.13 -5.25 -1.95
N ASP A 319 -17.18 -5.72 -3.21
CA ASP A 319 -18.12 -5.22 -4.23
C ASP A 319 -19.57 -5.30 -3.76
N GLY A 320 -20.33 -4.21 -3.96
CA GLY A 320 -21.71 -4.06 -3.52
C GLY A 320 -21.92 -3.99 -1.99
N LYS A 321 -20.84 -4.13 -1.17
CA LYS A 321 -20.93 -4.12 0.30
C LYS A 321 -20.22 -2.93 0.92
N THR A 322 -18.96 -2.71 0.57
CA THR A 322 -18.13 -1.61 1.12
C THR A 322 -17.79 -0.56 0.07
N GLY A 323 -18.20 -0.77 -1.17
CA GLY A 323 -18.00 0.06 -2.32
C GLY A 323 -18.45 -0.65 -3.59
N LEU A 324 -18.12 -0.06 -4.74
CA LEU A 324 -18.40 -0.62 -6.06
C LEU A 324 -17.09 -0.87 -6.81
N LEU A 325 -16.99 -2.00 -7.48
CA LEU A 325 -15.88 -2.32 -8.37
C LEU A 325 -16.32 -2.16 -9.83
N VAL A 326 -15.53 -1.42 -10.61
CA VAL A 326 -15.82 -1.12 -12.01
C VAL A 326 -14.72 -1.59 -12.94
N GLU A 327 -15.03 -1.74 -14.23
CA GLU A 327 -14.02 -1.92 -15.27
C GLU A 327 -13.18 -0.64 -15.37
N PRO A 328 -11.88 -0.67 -15.04
CA PRO A 328 -11.08 0.54 -14.88
C PRO A 328 -10.83 1.32 -16.17
N SER A 329 -11.07 0.72 -17.33
CA SER A 329 -10.96 1.38 -18.63
C SER A 329 -12.26 2.01 -19.11
N SER A 330 -13.40 1.72 -18.47
CA SER A 330 -14.71 2.24 -18.86
C SER A 330 -15.05 3.51 -18.07
N LYS A 331 -14.92 4.67 -18.72
CA LYS A 331 -15.40 5.94 -18.17
C LYS A 331 -16.91 5.94 -17.90
N GLU A 332 -17.68 5.16 -18.66
CA GLU A 332 -19.12 5.01 -18.52
C GLU A 332 -19.47 4.29 -17.22
N GLN A 333 -18.79 3.16 -16.91
CA GLN A 333 -19.00 2.45 -15.64
C GLN A 333 -18.55 3.28 -14.45
N VAL A 334 -17.41 3.97 -14.55
CA VAL A 334 -16.94 4.90 -13.51
C VAL A 334 -17.97 6.00 -13.27
N ALA A 335 -18.49 6.65 -14.33
CA ALA A 335 -19.52 7.68 -14.20
C ALA A 335 -20.81 7.14 -13.57
N SER A 336 -21.28 5.98 -14.03
CA SER A 336 -22.50 5.35 -13.50
C SER A 336 -22.38 5.01 -12.02
N ALA A 337 -21.22 4.47 -11.58
CA ALA A 337 -20.97 4.16 -10.16
C ALA A 337 -20.92 5.42 -9.29
N ILE A 338 -20.28 6.50 -9.78
CA ILE A 338 -20.25 7.80 -9.10
C ILE A 338 -21.67 8.35 -8.94
N ILE A 339 -22.44 8.43 -10.02
CA ILE A 339 -23.82 8.96 -10.02
C ILE A 339 -24.67 8.12 -9.07
N TYR A 340 -24.63 6.80 -9.18
CA TYR A 340 -25.42 5.89 -8.35
C TYR A 340 -25.19 6.10 -6.85
N LEU A 341 -23.93 6.21 -6.42
CA LEU A 341 -23.61 6.41 -5.00
C LEU A 341 -23.98 7.82 -4.51
N LEU A 342 -23.78 8.86 -5.33
CA LEU A 342 -24.11 10.22 -4.95
C LEU A 342 -25.62 10.50 -4.96
N GLU A 343 -26.40 9.81 -5.80
CA GLU A 343 -27.86 9.87 -5.77
C GLU A 343 -28.49 8.96 -4.70
N SER A 344 -27.68 8.12 -4.04
CA SER A 344 -28.12 7.17 -3.00
C SER A 344 -27.37 7.40 -1.67
N PRO A 345 -27.54 8.56 -0.99
CA PRO A 345 -26.73 8.94 0.16
C PRO A 345 -26.85 7.96 1.34
N THR A 346 -28.01 7.36 1.58
CA THR A 346 -28.19 6.33 2.61
C THR A 346 -27.35 5.09 2.30
N LEU A 347 -27.41 4.57 1.06
CA LEU A 347 -26.61 3.43 0.63
C LEU A 347 -25.11 3.74 0.71
N ALA A 348 -24.69 4.93 0.26
CA ALA A 348 -23.31 5.38 0.32
C ALA A 348 -22.79 5.43 1.77
N ALA A 349 -23.59 5.97 2.70
CA ALA A 349 -23.26 6.00 4.13
C ALA A 349 -23.16 4.58 4.73
N GLU A 350 -24.08 3.68 4.39
CA GLU A 350 -24.03 2.29 4.82
C GLU A 350 -22.80 1.56 4.27
N MET A 351 -22.45 1.76 2.98
CA MET A 351 -21.24 1.19 2.40
C MET A 351 -19.98 1.72 3.08
N GLY A 352 -19.93 3.02 3.36
CA GLY A 352 -18.83 3.65 4.10
C GLY A 352 -18.67 3.08 5.51
N SER A 353 -19.77 2.94 6.24
CA SER A 353 -19.78 2.33 7.59
C SER A 353 -19.31 0.87 7.58
N ARG A 354 -19.83 0.06 6.65
CA ARG A 354 -19.36 -1.32 6.48
C ARG A 354 -17.90 -1.39 6.05
N GLY A 355 -17.48 -0.46 5.21
CA GLY A 355 -16.08 -0.31 4.79
C GLY A 355 -15.16 -0.01 5.96
N ARG A 356 -15.55 0.90 6.84
CA ARG A 356 -14.80 1.24 8.07
C ARG A 356 -14.64 0.00 8.95
N ASN A 357 -15.72 -0.72 9.23
CA ASN A 357 -15.67 -1.93 10.06
C ASN A 357 -14.75 -3.00 9.43
N TRP A 358 -14.88 -3.23 8.12
CA TRP A 358 -14.00 -4.14 7.37
C TRP A 358 -12.53 -3.74 7.45
N ALA A 359 -12.23 -2.46 7.29
CA ALA A 359 -10.88 -1.93 7.36
C ALA A 359 -10.29 -2.03 8.77
N MET A 360 -11.07 -1.68 9.81
CA MET A 360 -10.67 -1.81 11.21
C MET A 360 -10.33 -3.24 11.59
N GLU A 361 -11.11 -4.19 11.13
CA GLU A 361 -10.93 -5.61 11.47
C GLU A 361 -9.70 -6.23 10.77
N ASN A 362 -9.41 -5.83 9.53
CA ASN A 362 -8.51 -6.58 8.67
C ASN A 362 -7.20 -5.87 8.30
N PHE A 363 -7.14 -4.51 8.37
CA PHE A 363 -6.04 -3.77 7.74
C PHE A 363 -5.39 -2.71 8.64
N THR A 364 -5.72 -2.71 9.92
CA THR A 364 -5.08 -1.86 10.94
C THR A 364 -3.76 -2.48 11.42
N GLN A 365 -3.02 -1.72 12.22
CA GLN A 365 -1.82 -2.24 12.86
C GLN A 365 -2.10 -3.42 13.80
N GLU A 366 -3.24 -3.39 14.50
CA GLU A 366 -3.62 -4.51 15.35
C GLU A 366 -3.93 -5.77 14.52
N ALA A 367 -4.54 -5.61 13.35
CA ALA A 367 -4.73 -6.71 12.41
C ALA A 367 -3.38 -7.25 11.89
N LEU A 368 -2.42 -6.37 11.59
CA LEU A 368 -1.06 -6.77 11.23
C LEU A 368 -0.38 -7.51 12.37
N ARG A 369 -0.50 -7.00 13.60
CA ARG A 369 0.10 -7.62 14.80
C ARG A 369 -0.42 -9.04 14.99
N ARG A 370 -1.73 -9.26 14.94
CA ARG A 370 -2.33 -10.61 15.03
C ARG A 370 -1.78 -11.52 13.92
N ARG A 371 -1.74 -11.02 12.69
CA ARG A 371 -1.27 -11.81 11.54
C ARG A 371 0.20 -12.17 11.64
N LEU A 372 1.05 -11.25 12.08
CA LEU A 372 2.48 -11.53 12.29
C LEU A 372 2.69 -12.53 13.43
N ALA A 373 1.93 -12.43 14.52
CA ALA A 373 1.97 -13.41 15.60
C ALA A 373 1.63 -14.83 15.10
N GLU A 374 0.55 -14.97 14.30
CA GLU A 374 0.20 -16.26 13.67
C GLU A 374 1.34 -16.80 12.79
N VAL A 375 1.96 -15.95 11.97
CA VAL A 375 3.06 -16.35 11.08
C VAL A 375 4.31 -16.75 11.86
N ILE A 376 4.62 -16.06 12.98
CA ILE A 376 5.72 -16.41 13.88
C ILE A 376 5.44 -17.76 14.53
N GLN A 377 4.24 -17.95 15.07
CA GLN A 377 3.84 -19.21 15.70
C GLN A 377 3.86 -20.40 14.73
N LEU A 378 3.44 -20.17 13.49
CA LEU A 378 3.48 -21.19 12.43
C LEU A 378 4.90 -21.70 12.17
N GLN A 379 5.89 -20.82 12.20
CA GLN A 379 7.27 -21.18 11.86
C GLN A 379 8.12 -21.58 13.07
N PHE A 380 7.94 -20.95 14.23
CA PHE A 380 8.81 -21.07 15.38
C PHE A 380 8.15 -21.72 16.61
N GLY A 381 6.83 -22.00 16.54
CA GLY A 381 6.06 -22.50 17.66
C GLY A 381 5.49 -21.42 18.58
N ALA A 382 4.57 -21.83 19.47
CA ALA A 382 3.82 -20.91 20.33
C ALA A 382 4.71 -20.12 21.32
N GLU A 383 5.85 -20.65 21.73
CA GLU A 383 6.76 -20.00 22.68
C GLU A 383 7.59 -18.85 22.07
N ALA A 384 7.57 -18.71 20.74
CA ALA A 384 8.38 -17.70 20.05
C ALA A 384 7.79 -16.28 20.12
N CYS A 385 6.51 -16.15 20.50
CA CYS A 385 5.82 -14.88 20.63
C CYS A 385 5.29 -14.78 22.08
N PRO A 386 5.83 -13.93 22.95
CA PRO A 386 5.21 -13.67 24.25
C PRO A 386 3.82 -13.08 24.05
N SER A 387 2.85 -13.55 24.83
CA SER A 387 1.44 -13.14 24.85
C SER A 387 1.25 -11.65 25.14
#